data_0f78f093dbfab20e125677d53c5c6fda
#
_entry.id   0f78f093dbfab20e125677d53c5c6fda
#
_cell.length_a   1.000
_cell.length_b   1.000
_cell.length_c   1.000
_cell.angle_alpha   90.00
_cell.angle_beta   90.00
_cell.angle_gamma   90.00
#
_symmetry.space_group_name_H-M   'P 1'
#
loop_
_entity.id
_entity.type
_entity.pdbx_description
1 polymer ?
#
loop_
_entity_poly.entity_id
_entity_poly.type
_entity_poly.pdbx_seq_one_letter_code
_entity_poly.pdbx_strand_id
1 'polypeptide(L)'
;MRLKAKTAVVTGSGSGIGRAIARAFAEEGANVVVADIQPQAAKDTASAIEAAGGRALALTVDVADPGSVARLVEATLERFGSVHVLVNNAAIQVNKKVEDTTFEEWNRQMAVNVGGVFLCSKHFLPHLRVVRGSIINMSSVNGTFVEPMCAGYCATKAAILAFTKAVAIDHGAEGLRVNAICPGYIDAGLAQGYFLAQPDPEAAREQAGKLHALRRIGQPEEVARAAVFLATDDASFMTGSALAVDGGFSSGLPPGE
;
A
#
# COMPACT_ATOMS: atom_id res chain seq x y z
N MET A 1 -20.05 7.17 -7.16
CA MET A 1 -18.89 6.54 -7.86
C MET A 1 -17.90 7.63 -8.21
N ARG A 2 -16.96 7.88 -7.27
CA ARG A 2 -15.97 8.97 -7.33
C ARG A 2 -14.80 8.67 -8.28
N LEU A 3 -14.60 7.38 -8.64
CA LEU A 3 -13.54 6.92 -9.55
C LEU A 3 -14.09 6.39 -10.88
N LYS A 4 -15.32 6.78 -11.25
CA LYS A 4 -15.94 6.36 -12.52
C LYS A 4 -15.03 6.68 -13.70
N ALA A 5 -14.80 5.69 -14.57
CA ALA A 5 -13.92 5.75 -15.73
C ALA A 5 -12.43 6.00 -15.44
N LYS A 6 -12.00 5.98 -14.18
CA LYS A 6 -10.58 6.00 -13.81
C LYS A 6 -10.01 4.58 -13.84
N THR A 7 -8.72 4.47 -14.11
CA THR A 7 -7.98 3.19 -14.00
C THR A 7 -7.02 3.28 -12.83
N ALA A 8 -7.09 2.31 -11.94
CA ALA A 8 -6.23 2.22 -10.77
C ALA A 8 -5.41 0.93 -10.80
N VAL A 9 -4.13 1.04 -10.51
CA VAL A 9 -3.21 -0.09 -10.32
C VAL A 9 -2.91 -0.23 -8.84
N VAL A 10 -3.11 -1.43 -8.28
CA VAL A 10 -2.82 -1.72 -6.87
C VAL A 10 -1.85 -2.89 -6.79
N THR A 11 -0.65 -2.68 -6.24
CA THR A 11 0.35 -3.74 -6.06
C THR A 11 0.15 -4.46 -4.73
N GLY A 12 0.45 -5.77 -4.66
CA GLY A 12 0.19 -6.60 -3.48
C GLY A 12 -1.32 -6.67 -3.17
N SER A 13 -2.16 -6.71 -4.20
CA SER A 13 -3.61 -6.64 -4.06
C SER A 13 -4.34 -7.99 -4.14
N GLY A 14 -3.59 -9.08 -4.09
CA GLY A 14 -4.14 -10.43 -3.93
C GLY A 14 -4.69 -10.70 -2.52
N SER A 15 -4.29 -9.92 -1.50
CA SER A 15 -4.71 -10.14 -0.11
C SER A 15 -4.72 -8.83 0.70
N GLY A 16 -5.20 -8.91 1.93
CA GLY A 16 -5.05 -7.89 2.95
C GLY A 16 -5.54 -6.49 2.55
N ILE A 17 -4.76 -5.48 2.92
CA ILE A 17 -5.05 -4.06 2.64
C ILE A 17 -5.16 -3.81 1.13
N GLY A 18 -4.25 -4.38 0.33
CA GLY A 18 -4.27 -4.21 -1.12
C GLY A 18 -5.55 -4.74 -1.77
N ARG A 19 -6.05 -5.90 -1.33
CA ARG A 19 -7.35 -6.45 -1.76
C ARG A 19 -8.51 -5.54 -1.39
N ALA A 20 -8.51 -5.02 -0.16
CA ALA A 20 -9.57 -4.12 0.30
C ALA A 20 -9.57 -2.81 -0.51
N ILE A 21 -8.38 -2.24 -0.81
CA ILE A 21 -8.26 -1.06 -1.67
C ILE A 21 -8.76 -1.35 -3.09
N ALA A 22 -8.35 -2.48 -3.68
CA ALA A 22 -8.78 -2.87 -5.03
C ALA A 22 -10.31 -2.98 -5.14
N ARG A 23 -10.95 -3.61 -4.14
CA ARG A 23 -12.42 -3.72 -4.07
C ARG A 23 -13.09 -2.36 -3.89
N ALA A 24 -12.62 -1.55 -2.94
CA ALA A 24 -13.19 -0.23 -2.70
C ALA A 24 -13.07 0.69 -3.93
N PHE A 25 -11.96 0.61 -4.68
CA PHE A 25 -11.81 1.36 -5.94
C PHE A 25 -12.79 0.88 -7.00
N ALA A 26 -13.02 -0.43 -7.12
CA ALA A 26 -14.02 -0.98 -8.04
C ALA A 26 -15.45 -0.55 -7.66
N GLU A 27 -15.80 -0.55 -6.38
CA GLU A 27 -17.08 -0.06 -5.85
C GLU A 27 -17.29 1.43 -6.16
N GLU A 28 -16.21 2.22 -6.24
CA GLU A 28 -16.24 3.61 -6.69
C GLU A 28 -16.19 3.78 -8.22
N GLY A 29 -16.29 2.68 -8.98
CA GLY A 29 -16.41 2.66 -10.43
C GLY A 29 -15.11 2.69 -11.21
N ALA A 30 -13.97 2.43 -10.56
CA ALA A 30 -12.69 2.31 -11.24
C ALA A 30 -12.57 0.99 -12.04
N ASN A 31 -11.78 1.03 -13.12
CA ASN A 31 -11.15 -0.16 -13.67
C ASN A 31 -9.94 -0.48 -12.79
N VAL A 32 -9.81 -1.70 -12.29
CA VAL A 32 -8.77 -2.04 -11.32
C VAL A 32 -7.79 -3.07 -11.89
N VAL A 33 -6.51 -2.77 -11.85
CA VAL A 33 -5.45 -3.74 -12.09
C VAL A 33 -5.01 -4.31 -10.74
N VAL A 34 -5.27 -5.59 -10.56
CA VAL A 34 -4.90 -6.38 -9.38
C VAL A 34 -3.54 -7.01 -9.66
N ALA A 35 -2.48 -6.43 -9.12
CA ALA A 35 -1.10 -6.88 -9.33
C ALA A 35 -0.58 -7.55 -8.05
N ASP A 36 -0.20 -8.82 -8.13
CA ASP A 36 0.35 -9.57 -7.00
C ASP A 36 1.40 -10.58 -7.47
N ILE A 37 2.34 -10.93 -6.59
CA ILE A 37 3.32 -11.98 -6.87
C ILE A 37 2.68 -13.37 -6.87
N GLN A 38 1.55 -13.53 -6.18
CA GLN A 38 0.78 -14.76 -6.09
C GLN A 38 -0.31 -14.79 -7.18
N PRO A 39 -0.15 -15.58 -8.25
CA PRO A 39 -1.07 -15.54 -9.40
C PRO A 39 -2.52 -15.84 -9.04
N GLN A 40 -2.73 -16.84 -8.15
CA GLN A 40 -4.08 -17.23 -7.77
C GLN A 40 -4.75 -16.16 -6.92
N ALA A 41 -4.04 -15.55 -5.97
CA ALA A 41 -4.58 -14.48 -5.12
C ALA A 41 -5.00 -13.25 -5.95
N ALA A 42 -4.20 -12.90 -6.98
CA ALA A 42 -4.57 -11.83 -7.93
C ALA A 42 -5.86 -12.16 -8.69
N LYS A 43 -5.97 -13.40 -9.22
CA LYS A 43 -7.16 -13.87 -9.94
C LYS A 43 -8.39 -13.89 -9.05
N ASP A 44 -8.29 -14.39 -7.82
CA ASP A 44 -9.41 -14.46 -6.87
C ASP A 44 -9.95 -13.07 -6.55
N THR A 45 -9.05 -12.11 -6.34
CA THR A 45 -9.46 -10.72 -6.09
C THR A 45 -10.14 -10.09 -7.32
N ALA A 46 -9.58 -10.30 -8.52
CA ALA A 46 -10.17 -9.77 -9.76
C ALA A 46 -11.54 -10.40 -10.03
N SER A 47 -11.67 -11.73 -9.89
CA SER A 47 -12.94 -12.44 -10.05
C SER A 47 -14.01 -11.98 -9.07
N ALA A 48 -13.62 -11.70 -7.82
CA ALA A 48 -14.55 -11.14 -6.82
C ALA A 48 -15.03 -9.73 -7.20
N ILE A 49 -14.16 -8.89 -7.77
CA ILE A 49 -14.53 -7.57 -8.31
C ILE A 49 -15.50 -7.71 -9.48
N GLU A 50 -15.22 -8.62 -10.41
CA GLU A 50 -16.06 -8.85 -11.59
C GLU A 50 -17.43 -9.43 -11.21
N ALA A 51 -17.47 -10.37 -10.26
CA ALA A 51 -18.72 -10.92 -9.73
C ALA A 51 -19.60 -9.85 -9.05
N ALA A 52 -18.99 -8.79 -8.50
CA ALA A 52 -19.70 -7.63 -7.96
C ALA A 52 -20.08 -6.58 -9.02
N GLY A 53 -19.86 -6.86 -10.32
CA GLY A 53 -20.18 -5.96 -11.43
C GLY A 53 -19.11 -4.92 -11.74
N GLY A 54 -17.94 -5.00 -11.12
CA GLY A 54 -16.79 -4.15 -11.41
C GLY A 54 -16.00 -4.62 -12.63
N ARG A 55 -14.90 -3.91 -12.95
CA ARG A 55 -13.97 -4.28 -14.03
C ARG A 55 -12.57 -4.45 -13.47
N ALA A 56 -11.98 -5.62 -13.64
CA ALA A 56 -10.66 -5.93 -13.15
C ALA A 56 -9.75 -6.58 -14.20
N LEU A 57 -8.43 -6.52 -13.94
CA LEU A 57 -7.41 -7.25 -14.67
C LEU A 57 -6.42 -7.81 -13.63
N ALA A 58 -6.28 -9.14 -13.57
CA ALA A 58 -5.29 -9.78 -12.71
C ALA A 58 -3.95 -9.94 -13.43
N LEU A 59 -2.85 -9.52 -12.79
CA LEU A 59 -1.50 -9.66 -13.32
C LEU A 59 -0.56 -10.22 -12.25
N THR A 60 0.28 -11.18 -12.65
CA THR A 60 1.36 -11.68 -11.79
C THR A 60 2.56 -10.75 -11.91
N VAL A 61 2.98 -10.16 -10.78
CA VAL A 61 4.01 -9.11 -10.78
C VAL A 61 4.94 -9.28 -9.59
N ASP A 62 6.25 -9.40 -9.83
CA ASP A 62 7.27 -9.11 -8.83
C ASP A 62 7.67 -7.63 -8.98
N VAL A 63 7.33 -6.81 -8.00
CA VAL A 63 7.64 -5.36 -8.01
C VAL A 63 9.14 -5.08 -7.90
N ALA A 64 9.95 -6.04 -7.47
CA ALA A 64 11.41 -5.92 -7.41
C ALA A 64 12.09 -6.23 -8.75
N ASP A 65 11.35 -6.72 -9.75
CA ASP A 65 11.87 -6.99 -11.11
C ASP A 65 11.44 -5.88 -12.09
N PRO A 66 12.40 -5.09 -12.63
CA PRO A 66 12.09 -4.03 -13.59
C PRO A 66 11.33 -4.52 -14.83
N GLY A 67 11.66 -5.72 -15.34
CA GLY A 67 10.98 -6.30 -16.49
C GLY A 67 9.52 -6.68 -16.19
N SER A 68 9.26 -7.18 -14.98
CA SER A 68 7.90 -7.47 -14.52
C SER A 68 7.06 -6.20 -14.39
N VAL A 69 7.65 -5.11 -13.86
CA VAL A 69 6.97 -3.81 -13.74
C VAL A 69 6.71 -3.20 -15.13
N ALA A 70 7.64 -3.31 -16.07
CA ALA A 70 7.42 -2.84 -17.44
C ALA A 70 6.21 -3.54 -18.09
N ARG A 71 6.12 -4.87 -17.98
CA ARG A 71 4.97 -5.64 -18.49
C ARG A 71 3.67 -5.29 -17.80
N LEU A 72 3.69 -4.94 -16.50
CA LEU A 72 2.51 -4.44 -15.78
C LEU A 72 1.99 -3.15 -16.43
N VAL A 73 2.86 -2.20 -16.77
CA VAL A 73 2.47 -0.95 -17.43
C VAL A 73 1.87 -1.23 -18.80
N GLU A 74 2.56 -2.01 -19.64
CA GLU A 74 2.12 -2.38 -21.00
C GLU A 74 0.73 -3.00 -20.97
N ALA A 75 0.52 -4.06 -20.17
CA ALA A 75 -0.77 -4.73 -20.05
C ALA A 75 -1.88 -3.82 -19.50
N THR A 76 -1.54 -2.91 -18.59
CA THR A 76 -2.49 -1.92 -18.06
C THR A 76 -2.98 -0.98 -19.17
N LEU A 77 -2.03 -0.44 -19.95
CA LEU A 77 -2.34 0.49 -21.03
C LEU A 77 -3.06 -0.20 -22.20
N GLU A 78 -2.66 -1.41 -22.57
CA GLU A 78 -3.34 -2.21 -23.58
C GLU A 78 -4.82 -2.46 -23.19
N ARG A 79 -5.06 -2.80 -21.93
CA ARG A 79 -6.40 -3.18 -21.45
C ARG A 79 -7.32 -2.00 -21.21
N PHE A 80 -6.78 -0.87 -20.70
CA PHE A 80 -7.60 0.25 -20.22
C PHE A 80 -7.22 1.61 -20.84
N GLY A 81 -6.18 1.69 -21.64
CA GLY A 81 -5.75 2.89 -22.37
C GLY A 81 -5.06 3.96 -21.53
N SER A 82 -5.30 4.00 -20.24
CA SER A 82 -4.75 5.05 -19.35
C SER A 82 -4.65 4.54 -17.92
N VAL A 83 -3.85 5.25 -17.10
CA VAL A 83 -3.74 5.02 -15.66
C VAL A 83 -3.89 6.34 -14.91
N HIS A 84 -4.72 6.36 -13.88
CA HIS A 84 -5.06 7.55 -13.10
C HIS A 84 -4.59 7.47 -11.65
N VAL A 85 -4.52 6.25 -11.10
CA VAL A 85 -4.11 6.02 -9.72
C VAL A 85 -3.13 4.85 -9.66
N LEU A 86 -2.02 5.05 -8.96
CA LEU A 86 -1.08 3.99 -8.59
C LEU A 86 -1.07 3.85 -7.07
N VAL A 87 -1.31 2.64 -6.56
CA VAL A 87 -1.14 2.31 -5.15
C VAL A 87 0.03 1.35 -5.00
N ASN A 88 1.13 1.84 -4.47
CA ASN A 88 2.31 1.07 -4.11
C ASN A 88 2.09 0.45 -2.72
N ASN A 89 1.48 -0.76 -2.70
CA ASN A 89 1.13 -1.44 -1.45
C ASN A 89 1.96 -2.70 -1.20
N ALA A 90 2.51 -3.35 -2.23
CA ALA A 90 3.31 -4.56 -2.07
C ALA A 90 4.46 -4.36 -1.08
N ALA A 91 4.58 -5.23 -0.09
CA ALA A 91 5.64 -5.18 0.92
C ALA A 91 5.87 -6.54 1.57
N ILE A 92 7.06 -6.72 2.12
CA ILE A 92 7.43 -7.83 3.00
C ILE A 92 7.99 -7.28 4.31
N GLN A 93 7.99 -8.09 5.36
CA GLN A 93 8.55 -7.74 6.65
C GLN A 93 9.40 -8.89 7.19
N VAL A 94 10.60 -8.56 7.67
CA VAL A 94 11.49 -9.44 8.42
C VAL A 94 11.46 -9.00 9.88
N ASN A 95 11.01 -9.92 10.76
CA ASN A 95 10.89 -9.67 12.21
C ASN A 95 12.09 -10.28 12.94
N LYS A 96 13.21 -9.57 12.91
CA LYS A 96 14.47 -9.98 13.54
C LYS A 96 15.20 -8.77 14.12
N LYS A 97 16.07 -9.01 15.11
CA LYS A 97 17.06 -8.02 15.52
C LYS A 97 18.08 -7.80 14.41
N VAL A 98 18.82 -6.69 14.47
CA VAL A 98 19.83 -6.36 13.45
C VAL A 98 20.89 -7.43 13.34
N GLU A 99 21.39 -7.94 14.48
CA GLU A 99 22.42 -8.98 14.54
C GLU A 99 21.98 -10.33 13.97
N ASP A 100 20.68 -10.61 13.94
CA ASP A 100 20.09 -11.85 13.45
C ASP A 100 19.59 -11.73 11.97
N THR A 101 19.56 -10.51 11.43
CA THR A 101 19.10 -10.25 10.06
C THR A 101 20.22 -10.49 9.07
N THR A 102 20.03 -11.41 8.12
CA THR A 102 21.05 -11.62 7.07
C THR A 102 21.05 -10.47 6.06
N PHE A 103 22.17 -10.31 5.36
CA PHE A 103 22.28 -9.28 4.32
C PHE A 103 21.31 -9.55 3.15
N GLU A 104 21.03 -10.81 2.86
CA GLU A 104 20.06 -11.23 1.83
C GLU A 104 18.63 -10.85 2.23
N GLU A 105 18.24 -11.07 3.49
CA GLU A 105 16.93 -10.66 4.01
C GLU A 105 16.77 -9.14 3.98
N TRP A 106 17.80 -8.41 4.40
CA TRP A 106 17.85 -6.96 4.29
C TRP A 106 17.67 -6.49 2.86
N ASN A 107 18.48 -7.01 1.92
CA ASN A 107 18.44 -6.62 0.51
C ASN A 107 17.10 -6.97 -0.14
N ARG A 108 16.54 -8.15 0.15
CA ARG A 108 15.23 -8.54 -0.37
C ARG A 108 14.14 -7.58 0.13
N GLN A 109 14.18 -7.20 1.39
CA GLN A 109 13.20 -6.27 1.96
C GLN A 109 13.35 -4.85 1.36
N MET A 110 14.57 -4.36 1.17
CA MET A 110 14.82 -3.09 0.47
C MET A 110 14.38 -3.14 -0.99
N ALA A 111 14.67 -4.22 -1.71
CA ALA A 111 14.30 -4.38 -3.11
C ALA A 111 12.77 -4.38 -3.31
N VAL A 112 12.03 -5.08 -2.45
CA VAL A 112 10.56 -5.12 -2.55
C VAL A 112 9.95 -3.80 -2.08
N ASN A 113 10.26 -3.37 -0.85
CA ASN A 113 9.52 -2.29 -0.20
C ASN A 113 9.89 -0.90 -0.74
N VAL A 114 11.15 -0.66 -1.07
CA VAL A 114 11.64 0.64 -1.57
C VAL A 114 11.87 0.58 -3.08
N GLY A 115 12.58 -0.44 -3.55
CA GLY A 115 12.84 -0.66 -4.97
C GLY A 115 11.54 -0.81 -5.76
N GLY A 116 10.58 -1.58 -5.25
CA GLY A 116 9.26 -1.75 -5.87
C GLY A 116 8.49 -0.45 -5.99
N VAL A 117 8.46 0.39 -4.93
CA VAL A 117 7.84 1.72 -4.96
C VAL A 117 8.51 2.60 -6.02
N PHE A 118 9.85 2.60 -6.05
CA PHE A 118 10.61 3.35 -7.06
C PHE A 118 10.31 2.87 -8.48
N LEU A 119 10.39 1.57 -8.74
CA LEU A 119 10.20 1.01 -10.08
C LEU A 119 8.77 1.27 -10.59
N CYS A 120 7.75 0.97 -9.79
CA CYS A 120 6.37 1.24 -10.17
C CYS A 120 6.15 2.74 -10.42
N SER A 121 6.59 3.60 -9.51
CA SER A 121 6.48 5.05 -9.71
C SER A 121 7.18 5.50 -10.98
N LYS A 122 8.44 5.10 -11.20
CA LYS A 122 9.23 5.46 -12.38
C LYS A 122 8.53 5.09 -13.69
N HIS A 123 7.99 3.88 -13.77
CA HIS A 123 7.39 3.39 -15.01
C HIS A 123 5.97 3.95 -15.25
N PHE A 124 5.19 4.24 -14.20
CA PHE A 124 3.85 4.81 -14.32
C PHE A 124 3.84 6.34 -14.40
N LEU A 125 4.87 7.04 -13.91
CA LEU A 125 4.96 8.51 -13.89
C LEU A 125 4.63 9.17 -15.24
N PRO A 126 5.18 8.73 -16.40
CA PRO A 126 4.88 9.36 -17.68
C PRO A 126 3.38 9.36 -18.02
N HIS A 127 2.67 8.31 -17.63
CA HIS A 127 1.24 8.14 -17.90
C HIS A 127 0.37 8.86 -16.88
N LEU A 128 0.75 8.86 -15.60
CA LEU A 128 0.03 9.57 -14.53
C LEU A 128 0.08 11.09 -14.70
N ARG A 129 1.20 11.66 -15.16
CA ARG A 129 1.33 13.11 -15.39
C ARG A 129 0.35 13.62 -16.45
N VAL A 130 0.15 12.86 -17.53
CA VAL A 130 -0.77 13.26 -18.62
C VAL A 130 -2.20 13.46 -18.13
N VAL A 131 -2.62 12.65 -17.15
CA VAL A 131 -3.99 12.69 -16.61
C VAL A 131 -4.10 13.44 -15.27
N ARG A 132 -3.00 14.06 -14.79
CA ARG A 132 -2.90 14.68 -13.47
C ARG A 132 -3.33 13.72 -12.36
N GLY A 133 -2.75 12.52 -12.38
CA GLY A 133 -3.14 11.39 -11.56
C GLY A 133 -2.71 11.48 -10.08
N SER A 134 -2.82 10.36 -9.39
CA SER A 134 -2.45 10.23 -7.98
C SER A 134 -1.59 9.00 -7.74
N ILE A 135 -0.53 9.14 -6.94
CA ILE A 135 0.26 8.04 -6.38
C ILE A 135 -0.02 7.96 -4.88
N ILE A 136 -0.31 6.77 -4.40
CA ILE A 136 -0.51 6.47 -2.98
C ILE A 136 0.51 5.42 -2.56
N ASN A 137 1.41 5.80 -1.67
CA ASN A 137 2.46 4.92 -1.16
C ASN A 137 2.07 4.37 0.22
N MET A 138 2.05 3.04 0.38
CA MET A 138 1.79 2.42 1.67
C MET A 138 3.05 2.44 2.53
N SER A 139 3.14 3.44 3.42
CA SER A 139 4.12 3.44 4.49
C SER A 139 3.62 2.63 5.68
N SER A 140 3.83 3.09 6.88
CA SER A 140 3.38 2.52 8.15
C SER A 140 3.60 3.57 9.24
N VAL A 141 2.97 3.41 10.40
CA VAL A 141 3.42 4.09 11.64
C VAL A 141 4.91 3.86 11.89
N ASN A 142 5.43 2.69 11.49
CA ASN A 142 6.85 2.34 11.60
C ASN A 142 7.78 3.17 10.68
N GLY A 143 7.24 4.04 9.86
CA GLY A 143 8.03 5.04 9.14
C GLY A 143 8.47 6.23 10.00
N THR A 144 7.82 6.44 11.16
CA THR A 144 8.11 7.55 12.10
C THR A 144 8.23 7.07 13.54
N PHE A 145 7.48 6.05 13.91
CA PHE A 145 7.52 5.39 15.20
C PHE A 145 8.12 4.00 15.03
N VAL A 146 9.05 3.60 15.88
CA VAL A 146 9.79 2.34 15.70
C VAL A 146 9.35 1.29 16.72
N GLU A 147 9.34 0.04 16.29
CA GLU A 147 9.06 -1.11 17.14
C GLU A 147 10.26 -2.06 17.17
N PRO A 148 10.39 -2.88 18.22
CA PRO A 148 11.47 -3.87 18.32
C PRO A 148 11.43 -4.87 17.16
N MET A 149 12.58 -5.45 16.82
CA MET A 149 12.75 -6.55 15.86
C MET A 149 12.31 -6.24 14.40
N CYS A 150 12.16 -4.98 14.03
CA CYS A 150 11.74 -4.59 12.68
C CYS A 150 12.58 -3.44 12.09
N ALA A 151 13.87 -3.33 12.47
CA ALA A 151 14.74 -2.24 12.04
C ALA A 151 14.78 -2.07 10.51
N GLY A 152 14.91 -3.16 9.76
CA GLY A 152 14.87 -3.13 8.29
C GLY A 152 13.53 -2.63 7.74
N TYR A 153 12.42 -3.09 8.32
CA TYR A 153 11.08 -2.64 7.92
C TYR A 153 10.89 -1.15 8.21
N CYS A 154 11.25 -0.69 9.41
CA CYS A 154 11.21 0.74 9.77
C CYS A 154 12.01 1.60 8.79
N ALA A 155 13.24 1.17 8.44
CA ALA A 155 14.07 1.86 7.46
C ALA A 155 13.39 1.97 6.10
N THR A 156 12.74 0.89 5.60
CA THR A 156 12.02 0.92 4.33
C THR A 156 10.82 1.87 4.38
N LYS A 157 10.06 1.88 5.48
CA LYS A 157 8.86 2.69 5.62
C LYS A 157 9.18 4.18 5.82
N ALA A 158 10.28 4.51 6.48
CA ALA A 158 10.82 5.87 6.54
C ALA A 158 11.31 6.35 5.15
N ALA A 159 11.99 5.49 4.39
CA ALA A 159 12.42 5.81 3.03
C ALA A 159 11.23 6.13 2.12
N ILE A 160 10.12 5.41 2.24
CA ILE A 160 8.87 5.67 1.47
C ILE A 160 8.31 7.05 1.79
N LEU A 161 8.35 7.52 3.05
CA LEU A 161 7.89 8.86 3.42
C LEU A 161 8.74 9.95 2.76
N ALA A 162 10.07 9.80 2.77
CA ALA A 162 10.99 10.73 2.12
C ALA A 162 10.77 10.72 0.60
N PHE A 163 10.67 9.54 -0.02
CA PHE A 163 10.40 9.37 -1.45
C PHE A 163 9.07 10.02 -1.86
N THR A 164 8.01 9.85 -1.07
CA THR A 164 6.70 10.48 -1.30
C THR A 164 6.82 12.00 -1.41
N LYS A 165 7.53 12.63 -0.48
CA LYS A 165 7.73 14.09 -0.47
C LYS A 165 8.55 14.56 -1.67
N ALA A 166 9.63 13.85 -2.00
CA ALA A 166 10.49 14.20 -3.13
C ALA A 166 9.70 14.17 -4.45
N VAL A 167 8.99 13.06 -4.74
CA VAL A 167 8.21 12.94 -5.98
C VAL A 167 7.04 13.94 -6.02
N ALA A 168 6.45 14.28 -4.87
CA ALA A 168 5.41 15.30 -4.79
C ALA A 168 5.92 16.70 -5.16
N ILE A 169 7.13 17.05 -4.71
CA ILE A 169 7.78 18.34 -5.06
C ILE A 169 8.19 18.37 -6.52
N ASP A 170 8.80 17.28 -7.03
CA ASP A 170 9.30 17.22 -8.40
C ASP A 170 8.18 17.34 -9.45
N HIS A 171 6.98 16.82 -9.15
CA HIS A 171 5.90 16.68 -10.14
C HIS A 171 4.60 17.41 -9.79
N GLY A 172 4.55 18.13 -8.67
CA GLY A 172 3.35 18.87 -8.25
C GLY A 172 2.91 19.95 -9.25
N ALA A 173 3.85 20.65 -9.88
CA ALA A 173 3.57 21.64 -10.92
C ALA A 173 2.90 21.04 -12.17
N GLU A 174 3.06 19.73 -12.40
CA GLU A 174 2.41 18.98 -13.48
C GLU A 174 0.99 18.49 -13.08
N GLY A 175 0.55 18.79 -11.86
CA GLY A 175 -0.75 18.40 -11.32
C GLY A 175 -0.80 16.96 -10.77
N LEU A 176 0.34 16.27 -10.67
CA LEU A 176 0.43 14.97 -10.02
C LEU A 176 0.39 15.12 -8.50
N ARG A 177 -0.41 14.32 -7.82
CA ARG A 177 -0.43 14.25 -6.36
C ARG A 177 0.23 12.96 -5.89
N VAL A 178 1.06 13.04 -4.87
CA VAL A 178 1.77 11.89 -4.30
C VAL A 178 1.66 11.96 -2.79
N ASN A 179 0.99 10.98 -2.18
CA ASN A 179 0.78 10.94 -0.73
C ASN A 179 1.10 9.54 -0.18
N ALA A 180 1.36 9.47 1.12
CA ALA A 180 1.53 8.21 1.82
C ALA A 180 0.35 7.96 2.76
N ILE A 181 0.02 6.68 2.98
CA ILE A 181 -0.82 6.23 4.10
C ILE A 181 0.08 5.52 5.10
N CYS A 182 -0.13 5.78 6.38
CA CYS A 182 0.60 5.19 7.50
C CYS A 182 -0.38 4.39 8.38
N PRO A 183 -0.66 3.12 8.06
CA PRO A 183 -1.50 2.28 8.90
C PRO A 183 -0.80 1.93 10.21
N GLY A 184 -1.60 1.76 11.28
CA GLY A 184 -1.20 1.03 12.49
C GLY A 184 -1.32 -0.49 12.28
N TYR A 185 -1.59 -1.24 13.34
CA TYR A 185 -1.93 -2.66 13.20
C TYR A 185 -3.30 -2.81 12.55
N ILE A 186 -3.32 -3.50 11.41
CA ILE A 186 -4.52 -3.79 10.63
C ILE A 186 -4.74 -5.30 10.59
N ASP A 187 -5.98 -5.73 10.75
CA ASP A 187 -6.36 -7.15 10.78
C ASP A 187 -6.26 -7.82 9.41
N ALA A 188 -5.06 -7.81 8.84
CA ALA A 188 -4.80 -8.40 7.53
C ALA A 188 -3.29 -8.55 7.25
N GLY A 189 -2.96 -9.34 6.25
CA GLY A 189 -1.65 -9.39 5.63
C GLY A 189 -0.51 -9.62 6.62
N LEU A 190 0.42 -8.66 6.67
CA LEU A 190 1.65 -8.77 7.49
C LEU A 190 1.35 -8.87 9.00
N ALA A 191 0.40 -8.10 9.52
CA ALA A 191 0.03 -8.14 10.93
C ALA A 191 -0.62 -9.47 11.31
N GLN A 192 -1.51 -10.00 10.45
CA GLN A 192 -2.10 -11.32 10.68
C GLN A 192 -1.04 -12.42 10.69
N GLY A 193 -0.09 -12.39 9.75
CA GLY A 193 1.05 -13.31 9.74
C GLY A 193 1.90 -13.20 11.01
N TYR A 194 2.13 -11.99 11.51
CA TYR A 194 2.82 -11.76 12.77
C TYR A 194 2.06 -12.37 13.96
N PHE A 195 0.76 -12.14 14.08
CA PHE A 195 -0.04 -12.69 15.18
C PHE A 195 -0.07 -14.22 15.16
N LEU A 196 -0.27 -14.83 13.99
CA LEU A 196 -0.30 -16.30 13.84
C LEU A 196 1.04 -16.97 14.19
N ALA A 197 2.15 -16.24 14.12
CA ALA A 197 3.47 -16.72 14.49
C ALA A 197 3.77 -16.61 16.01
N GLN A 198 2.87 -15.99 16.81
CA GLN A 198 3.04 -15.87 18.25
C GLN A 198 2.54 -17.12 18.98
N PRO A 199 3.08 -17.44 20.17
CA PRO A 199 2.60 -18.57 20.99
C PRO A 199 1.10 -18.49 21.34
N ASP A 200 0.60 -17.29 21.54
CA ASP A 200 -0.83 -16.99 21.75
C ASP A 200 -1.24 -15.84 20.79
N PRO A 201 -1.81 -16.17 19.62
CA PRO A 201 -2.21 -15.20 18.62
C PRO A 201 -3.28 -14.21 19.10
N GLU A 202 -4.22 -14.65 19.96
CA GLU A 202 -5.30 -13.79 20.47
C GLU A 202 -4.76 -12.79 21.47
N ALA A 203 -3.93 -13.23 22.42
CA ALA A 203 -3.28 -12.33 23.36
C ALA A 203 -2.38 -11.30 22.65
N ALA A 204 -1.63 -11.73 21.63
CA ALA A 204 -0.80 -10.82 20.84
C ALA A 204 -1.63 -9.76 20.11
N ARG A 205 -2.79 -10.16 19.56
CA ARG A 205 -3.74 -9.27 18.89
C ARG A 205 -4.37 -8.27 19.87
N GLU A 206 -4.77 -8.74 21.05
CA GLU A 206 -5.30 -7.88 22.10
C GLU A 206 -4.27 -6.84 22.57
N GLN A 207 -3.01 -7.28 22.80
CA GLN A 207 -1.92 -6.38 23.16
C GLN A 207 -1.66 -5.32 22.07
N ALA A 208 -1.63 -5.72 20.80
CA ALA A 208 -1.53 -4.77 19.69
C ALA A 208 -2.69 -3.77 19.69
N GLY A 209 -3.91 -4.22 20.00
CA GLY A 209 -5.08 -3.34 20.15
C GLY A 209 -4.90 -2.29 21.24
N LYS A 210 -4.29 -2.66 22.37
CA LYS A 210 -4.05 -1.76 23.52
C LYS A 210 -3.06 -0.63 23.20
N LEU A 211 -2.22 -0.79 22.19
CA LEU A 211 -1.30 0.27 21.74
C LEU A 211 -2.01 1.43 21.03
N HIS A 212 -3.21 1.20 20.50
CA HIS A 212 -4.01 2.21 19.82
C HIS A 212 -4.89 2.96 20.81
N ALA A 213 -5.02 4.27 20.64
CA ALA A 213 -5.95 5.06 21.47
C ALA A 213 -7.40 4.57 21.35
N LEU A 214 -7.79 4.03 20.18
CA LEU A 214 -9.10 3.42 19.94
C LEU A 214 -9.24 2.00 20.51
N ARG A 215 -8.21 1.48 21.21
CA ARG A 215 -8.21 0.18 21.91
C ARG A 215 -8.58 -1.03 21.04
N ARG A 216 -8.30 -0.97 19.77
CA ARG A 216 -8.48 -2.07 18.81
C ARG A 216 -7.49 -1.95 17.66
N ILE A 217 -7.23 -3.05 16.98
CA ILE A 217 -6.59 -3.03 15.67
C ILE A 217 -7.58 -2.52 14.61
N GLY A 218 -7.07 -1.95 13.52
CA GLY A 218 -7.87 -1.47 12.40
C GLY A 218 -8.34 -2.59 11.47
N GLN A 219 -9.30 -2.27 10.61
CA GLN A 219 -9.77 -3.17 9.55
C GLN A 219 -9.23 -2.70 8.19
N PRO A 220 -8.97 -3.61 7.23
CA PRO A 220 -8.48 -3.26 5.89
C PRO A 220 -9.33 -2.21 5.17
N GLU A 221 -10.65 -2.24 5.38
CA GLU A 221 -11.61 -1.31 4.80
C GLU A 221 -11.42 0.12 5.31
N GLU A 222 -10.89 0.30 6.53
CA GLU A 222 -10.59 1.64 7.07
C GLU A 222 -9.44 2.28 6.30
N VAL A 223 -8.41 1.50 5.97
CA VAL A 223 -7.30 1.94 5.11
C VAL A 223 -7.77 2.16 3.67
N ALA A 224 -8.64 1.29 3.15
CA ALA A 224 -9.18 1.40 1.80
C ALA A 224 -9.99 2.70 1.62
N ARG A 225 -10.79 3.12 2.61
CA ARG A 225 -11.49 4.41 2.57
C ARG A 225 -10.55 5.61 2.50
N ALA A 226 -9.43 5.57 3.22
CA ALA A 226 -8.40 6.60 3.11
C ALA A 226 -7.73 6.61 1.74
N ALA A 227 -7.48 5.44 1.15
CA ALA A 227 -6.95 5.33 -0.21
C ALA A 227 -7.93 5.90 -1.26
N VAL A 228 -9.23 5.62 -1.13
CA VAL A 228 -10.26 6.23 -1.99
C VAL A 228 -10.25 7.75 -1.86
N PHE A 229 -10.21 8.30 -0.65
CA PHE A 229 -10.12 9.75 -0.43
C PHE A 229 -8.90 10.35 -1.14
N LEU A 230 -7.70 9.79 -0.97
CA LEU A 230 -6.49 10.28 -1.61
C LEU A 230 -6.47 10.12 -3.14
N ALA A 231 -7.22 9.15 -3.67
CA ALA A 231 -7.35 8.91 -5.11
C ALA A 231 -8.29 9.89 -5.82
N THR A 232 -9.15 10.57 -5.08
CA THR A 232 -10.21 11.45 -5.61
C THR A 232 -9.87 12.93 -5.50
N ASP A 233 -10.71 13.78 -6.08
CA ASP A 233 -10.59 15.25 -6.02
C ASP A 233 -10.91 15.79 -4.61
N ASP A 234 -11.48 14.97 -3.72
CA ASP A 234 -11.63 15.32 -2.29
C ASP A 234 -10.28 15.65 -1.64
N ALA A 235 -9.18 15.09 -2.15
CA ALA A 235 -7.81 15.35 -1.74
C ALA A 235 -7.04 16.26 -2.72
N SER A 236 -7.72 17.12 -3.50
CA SER A 236 -7.11 17.92 -4.58
C SER A 236 -6.01 18.87 -4.12
N PHE A 237 -6.02 19.31 -2.86
CA PHE A 237 -4.96 20.16 -2.28
C PHE A 237 -4.00 19.39 -1.34
N MET A 238 -3.95 18.07 -1.48
CA MET A 238 -3.05 17.21 -0.69
C MET A 238 -1.99 16.57 -1.58
N THR A 239 -0.72 16.91 -1.35
CA THR A 239 0.45 16.25 -1.93
C THR A 239 1.62 16.30 -0.94
N GLY A 240 2.50 15.29 -0.97
CA GLY A 240 3.61 15.16 -0.04
C GLY A 240 3.20 14.78 1.40
N SER A 241 1.94 14.50 1.64
CA SER A 241 1.40 14.24 2.98
C SER A 241 1.55 12.78 3.39
N ALA A 242 1.68 12.54 4.70
CA ALA A 242 1.60 11.23 5.33
C ALA A 242 0.31 11.18 6.17
N LEU A 243 -0.68 10.40 5.71
CA LEU A 243 -1.97 10.26 6.36
C LEU A 243 -1.94 9.06 7.32
N ALA A 244 -1.98 9.31 8.62
CA ALA A 244 -2.09 8.26 9.62
C ALA A 244 -3.50 7.64 9.60
N VAL A 245 -3.54 6.30 9.57
CA VAL A 245 -4.77 5.49 9.73
C VAL A 245 -4.43 4.42 10.76
N ASP A 246 -4.27 4.84 11.99
CA ASP A 246 -3.58 4.08 13.03
C ASP A 246 -4.30 4.06 14.40
N GLY A 247 -5.54 4.52 14.45
CA GLY A 247 -6.31 4.55 15.70
C GLY A 247 -5.64 5.34 16.82
N GLY A 248 -4.76 6.30 16.48
CA GLY A 248 -4.03 7.14 17.43
C GLY A 248 -2.74 6.51 17.97
N PHE A 249 -2.25 5.43 17.39
CA PHE A 249 -1.01 4.77 17.81
C PHE A 249 0.19 5.71 17.79
N SER A 250 0.37 6.49 16.72
CA SER A 250 1.50 7.42 16.59
C SER A 250 1.32 8.77 17.32
N SER A 251 0.14 9.01 17.90
CA SER A 251 -0.16 10.28 18.58
C SER A 251 0.37 10.35 20.03
N GLY A 252 0.72 9.22 20.61
CA GLY A 252 1.25 9.11 21.97
C GLY A 252 0.86 7.79 22.63
N LEU A 253 1.39 7.56 23.83
CA LEU A 253 1.02 6.39 24.62
C LEU A 253 -0.39 6.58 25.17
N PRO A 254 -1.32 5.62 24.96
CA PRO A 254 -2.61 5.67 25.63
C PRO A 254 -2.42 5.55 27.14
N PRO A 255 -3.29 6.16 27.97
CA PRO A 255 -3.19 6.04 29.42
C PRO A 255 -3.19 4.56 29.81
N GLY A 256 -2.30 4.19 30.72
CA GLY A 256 -2.24 2.85 31.33
C GLY A 256 -3.57 2.53 32.04
N GLU A 257 -3.89 1.26 32.11
CA GLU A 257 -4.94 0.75 33.03
C GLU A 257 -4.43 0.72 34.46
#